data_8ddbd4f4c05a4a100f966f11e9924e1c
#
_entry.id   8ddbd4f4c05a4a100f966f11e9924e1c
#
_cell.length_a   1.000
_cell.length_b   1.000
_cell.length_c   1.000
_cell.angle_alpha   90.00
_cell.angle_beta   90.00
_cell.angle_gamma   90.00
#
_symmetry.space_group_name_H-M   'P 1'
#
loop_
_entity.id
_entity.type
_entity.pdbx_description
1 polymer ?
#
loop_
_entity_poly.entity_id
_entity_poly.type
_entity_poly.pdbx_seq_one_letter_code
_entity_poly.pdbx_strand_id
1 'polypeptide(L)'
;MKRTLCLIATSCFVLFSAVSQSAFAVTLVPVGNRNVSQPGVPAASAKRTREMNTTYEAKYQKIYGLLKSDSKLRSKIASVSRTYGIDPVHVAGALIGEHTYNVDAYDRLQTYYVKAVSYLKQGLSFDYKGESIGDFVKRPQFAECNKFKDSLRLWSCRENVWDNNFRGNTIGGTSYPNNRLSAVFFQPFYAGQSFGLGQLSPLVALQMTDMVNRYSGLPKLDADHATEVYKTIMDPDLTLPYMAATLKHSIDVYRRVADLDISKNPGLTATLYNTGGADARARALANINAQRSANGESLQMPEENYYGWLVNEKVDQLKALF
;
A
#
# COMPACT_ATOMS: atom_id res chain seq x y z
N MET A 1 6.18 38.55 79.49
CA MET A 1 6.76 38.73 78.18
C MET A 1 6.33 37.59 77.28
N LYS A 2 5.30 37.82 76.43
CA LYS A 2 4.76 36.85 75.42
C LYS A 2 5.23 37.29 74.02
N ARG A 3 6.03 36.43 73.35
CA ARG A 3 6.44 36.67 71.93
C ARG A 3 5.46 35.99 71.02
N THR A 4 4.77 36.77 70.25
CA THR A 4 3.89 36.34 69.18
C THR A 4 4.70 36.07 67.92
N LEU A 5 4.69 34.83 67.45
CA LEU A 5 5.34 34.45 66.20
C LEU A 5 4.33 34.64 65.02
N CYS A 6 4.67 35.50 64.10
CA CYS A 6 3.86 35.74 62.90
C CYS A 6 4.36 34.80 61.77
N LEU A 7 3.54 33.81 61.36
CA LEU A 7 3.80 32.94 60.24
C LEU A 7 3.28 33.58 58.93
N ILE A 8 4.20 33.97 58.04
CA ILE A 8 3.87 34.43 56.71
C ILE A 8 3.80 33.20 55.80
N ALA A 9 2.59 32.83 55.38
CA ALA A 9 2.36 31.79 54.36
C ALA A 9 2.50 32.38 52.95
N THR A 10 3.60 32.05 52.28
CA THR A 10 3.83 32.46 50.88
C THR A 10 3.15 31.44 49.97
N SER A 11 1.98 31.80 49.42
CA SER A 11 1.26 30.97 48.42
C SER A 11 1.96 31.13 47.06
N CYS A 12 2.66 30.08 46.65
CA CYS A 12 3.21 29.97 45.27
C CYS A 12 2.07 29.58 44.30
N PHE A 13 1.54 30.54 43.55
CA PHE A 13 0.62 30.27 42.45
C PHE A 13 1.42 29.73 41.24
N VAL A 14 1.39 28.41 41.04
CA VAL A 14 1.92 27.81 39.80
C VAL A 14 0.87 27.99 38.72
N LEU A 15 1.12 28.95 37.80
CA LEU A 15 0.36 29.11 36.59
C LEU A 15 0.66 27.94 35.62
N PHE A 16 -0.22 26.94 35.62
CA PHE A 16 -0.23 25.95 34.55
C PHE A 16 -0.72 26.61 33.28
N SER A 17 0.20 26.99 32.42
CA SER A 17 -0.12 27.35 31.02
C SER A 17 -0.59 26.08 30.32
N ALA A 18 -1.89 25.89 30.19
CA ALA A 18 -2.47 24.88 29.33
C ALA A 18 -2.11 25.24 27.88
N VAL A 19 -1.09 24.59 27.35
CA VAL A 19 -0.82 24.60 25.90
C VAL A 19 -1.98 23.89 25.26
N SER A 20 -2.95 24.63 24.76
CA SER A 20 -4.02 24.12 23.92
C SER A 20 -3.36 23.55 22.66
N GLN A 21 -3.11 22.25 22.63
CA GLN A 21 -2.84 21.55 21.37
C GLN A 21 -4.11 21.68 20.54
N SER A 22 -4.07 22.58 19.56
CA SER A 22 -5.10 22.64 18.52
C SER A 22 -5.08 21.30 17.80
N ALA A 23 -6.00 20.40 18.14
CA ALA A 23 -6.25 19.22 17.33
C ALA A 23 -6.76 19.74 15.98
N PHE A 24 -5.90 19.74 14.97
CA PHE A 24 -6.32 20.04 13.61
C PHE A 24 -7.38 19.01 13.23
N ALA A 25 -8.56 19.50 12.85
CA ALA A 25 -9.61 18.62 12.34
C ALA A 25 -9.13 17.94 11.07
N VAL A 26 -9.30 16.61 10.98
CA VAL A 26 -8.95 15.86 9.78
C VAL A 26 -9.70 16.43 8.59
N THR A 27 -8.97 16.86 7.56
CA THR A 27 -9.53 17.47 6.36
C THR A 27 -9.96 16.41 5.37
N LEU A 28 -11.24 16.39 5.00
CA LEU A 28 -11.75 15.50 3.96
C LEU A 28 -11.19 15.89 2.59
N VAL A 29 -10.57 14.96 1.90
CA VAL A 29 -10.17 15.12 0.50
C VAL A 29 -11.34 14.73 -0.39
N PRO A 30 -11.95 15.66 -1.13
CA PRO A 30 -13.12 15.37 -1.93
C PRO A 30 -12.79 14.42 -3.09
N VAL A 31 -13.81 13.71 -3.60
CA VAL A 31 -13.72 12.90 -4.81
C VAL A 31 -13.38 13.76 -6.02
N GLY A 32 -12.78 13.17 -7.04
CA GLY A 32 -12.43 13.84 -8.29
C GLY A 32 -10.94 14.09 -8.43
N ASN A 33 -10.56 14.45 -9.65
CA ASN A 33 -9.18 14.68 -10.04
C ASN A 33 -8.70 16.07 -9.63
N ARG A 34 -7.43 16.17 -9.22
CA ARG A 34 -6.71 17.43 -8.99
C ARG A 34 -6.05 17.90 -10.28
N ASN A 35 -5.64 16.94 -11.14
CA ASN A 35 -5.08 17.22 -12.44
C ASN A 35 -6.19 17.38 -13.48
N VAL A 36 -6.13 18.45 -14.28
CA VAL A 36 -7.09 18.72 -15.37
C VAL A 36 -7.01 17.66 -16.48
N SER A 37 -5.83 17.12 -16.70
CA SER A 37 -5.58 16.07 -17.69
C SER A 37 -4.89 14.88 -17.04
N GLN A 38 -5.04 13.71 -17.67
CA GLN A 38 -4.41 12.49 -17.18
C GLN A 38 -2.90 12.65 -17.07
N PRO A 39 -2.31 12.37 -15.91
CA PRO A 39 -0.85 12.31 -15.77
C PRO A 39 -0.21 11.28 -16.68
N GLY A 40 1.05 11.53 -17.05
CA GLY A 40 1.78 10.70 -18.00
C GLY A 40 1.83 9.22 -17.62
N VAL A 41 1.45 8.36 -18.58
CA VAL A 41 1.55 6.91 -18.42
C VAL A 41 2.98 6.46 -18.71
N PRO A 42 3.58 5.57 -17.90
CA PRO A 42 4.94 5.08 -18.12
C PRO A 42 5.15 4.49 -19.52
N ALA A 43 6.28 4.80 -20.15
CA ALA A 43 6.61 4.36 -21.52
C ALA A 43 6.50 2.84 -21.70
N ALA A 44 6.87 2.06 -20.67
CA ALA A 44 6.75 0.60 -20.69
C ALA A 44 5.28 0.12 -20.79
N SER A 45 4.34 0.79 -20.08
CA SER A 45 2.91 0.49 -20.20
C SER A 45 2.37 0.88 -21.59
N ALA A 46 2.76 2.06 -22.08
CA ALA A 46 2.37 2.51 -23.41
C ALA A 46 2.90 1.58 -24.52
N LYS A 47 4.15 1.13 -24.41
CA LYS A 47 4.75 0.17 -25.34
C LYS A 47 3.98 -1.15 -25.36
N ARG A 48 3.72 -1.76 -24.19
CA ARG A 48 2.95 -3.01 -24.09
C ARG A 48 1.55 -2.87 -24.72
N THR A 49 0.86 -1.76 -24.43
CA THR A 49 -0.48 -1.52 -24.97
C THR A 49 -0.50 -1.47 -26.49
N ARG A 50 0.51 -0.84 -27.10
CA ARG A 50 0.67 -0.82 -28.58
C ARG A 50 1.02 -2.20 -29.15
N GLU A 51 1.94 -2.93 -28.51
CA GLU A 51 2.35 -4.28 -28.94
C GLU A 51 1.19 -5.28 -28.95
N MET A 52 0.18 -5.02 -28.13
CA MET A 52 -1.03 -5.84 -28.04
C MET A 52 -2.15 -5.37 -28.97
N ASN A 53 -1.90 -4.39 -29.82
CA ASN A 53 -2.90 -3.80 -30.72
C ASN A 53 -4.20 -3.39 -30.01
N THR A 54 -4.08 -2.79 -28.82
CA THR A 54 -5.22 -2.37 -27.99
C THR A 54 -5.04 -0.93 -27.49
N THR A 55 -6.09 -0.41 -26.82
CA THR A 55 -6.09 0.92 -26.22
C THR A 55 -6.38 0.81 -24.70
N TYR A 56 -6.05 1.85 -23.94
CA TYR A 56 -6.42 1.89 -22.53
C TYR A 56 -7.93 1.86 -22.33
N GLU A 57 -8.69 2.54 -23.19
CA GLU A 57 -10.17 2.49 -23.11
C GLU A 57 -10.70 1.07 -23.39
N ALA A 58 -10.18 0.36 -24.38
CA ALA A 58 -10.58 -1.02 -24.67
C ALA A 58 -10.25 -1.95 -23.48
N LYS A 59 -9.10 -1.78 -22.84
CA LYS A 59 -8.73 -2.52 -21.63
C LYS A 59 -9.66 -2.19 -20.45
N TYR A 60 -9.96 -0.91 -20.24
CA TYR A 60 -10.91 -0.48 -19.24
C TYR A 60 -12.28 -1.13 -19.45
N GLN A 61 -12.82 -1.06 -20.67
CA GLN A 61 -14.13 -1.64 -21.00
C GLN A 61 -14.16 -3.16 -20.77
N LYS A 62 -13.07 -3.86 -21.09
CA LYS A 62 -12.95 -5.30 -20.83
C LYS A 62 -13.07 -5.62 -19.33
N ILE A 63 -12.31 -4.90 -18.48
CA ILE A 63 -12.33 -5.12 -17.03
C ILE A 63 -13.62 -4.64 -16.39
N TYR A 64 -14.14 -3.50 -16.80
CA TYR A 64 -15.43 -3.00 -16.33
C TYR A 64 -16.58 -3.98 -16.70
N GLY A 65 -16.58 -4.47 -17.95
CA GLY A 65 -17.56 -5.47 -18.41
C GLY A 65 -17.51 -6.76 -17.60
N LEU A 66 -16.30 -7.20 -17.22
CA LEU A 66 -16.12 -8.35 -16.35
C LEU A 66 -16.70 -8.10 -14.96
N LEU A 67 -16.32 -6.98 -14.31
CA LEU A 67 -16.87 -6.61 -13.02
C LEU A 67 -18.39 -6.47 -13.07
N LYS A 68 -18.94 -5.96 -14.18
CA LYS A 68 -20.38 -5.83 -14.38
C LYS A 68 -21.09 -7.16 -14.55
N SER A 69 -20.50 -8.13 -15.26
CA SER A 69 -21.11 -9.43 -15.52
C SER A 69 -20.93 -10.42 -14.36
N ASP A 70 -19.82 -10.36 -13.64
CA ASP A 70 -19.51 -11.29 -12.54
C ASP A 70 -20.10 -10.82 -11.20
N SER A 71 -21.35 -11.20 -10.95
CA SER A 71 -22.03 -10.88 -9.69
C SER A 71 -21.37 -11.52 -8.46
N LYS A 72 -20.73 -12.68 -8.62
CA LYS A 72 -20.03 -13.36 -7.52
C LYS A 72 -18.81 -12.55 -7.10
N LEU A 73 -18.00 -12.09 -8.07
CA LEU A 73 -16.85 -11.24 -7.78
C LEU A 73 -17.28 -9.92 -7.13
N ARG A 74 -18.33 -9.26 -7.64
CA ARG A 74 -18.86 -8.03 -7.00
C ARG A 74 -19.31 -8.29 -5.56
N SER A 75 -20.03 -9.37 -5.31
CA SER A 75 -20.48 -9.74 -3.95
C SER A 75 -19.29 -9.97 -3.01
N LYS A 76 -18.21 -10.62 -3.49
CA LYS A 76 -16.98 -10.81 -2.72
C LYS A 76 -16.28 -9.47 -2.43
N ILE A 77 -16.16 -8.59 -3.43
CA ILE A 77 -15.60 -7.25 -3.26
C ILE A 77 -16.42 -6.47 -2.23
N ALA A 78 -17.75 -6.45 -2.35
CA ALA A 78 -18.63 -5.76 -1.39
C ALA A 78 -18.50 -6.34 0.02
N SER A 79 -18.42 -7.66 0.16
CA SER A 79 -18.27 -8.34 1.44
C SER A 79 -16.93 -8.00 2.11
N VAL A 80 -15.82 -8.15 1.40
CA VAL A 80 -14.51 -7.84 1.95
C VAL A 80 -14.38 -6.35 2.28
N SER A 81 -14.86 -5.46 1.43
CA SER A 81 -14.82 -4.02 1.68
C SER A 81 -15.58 -3.65 2.96
N ARG A 82 -16.74 -4.26 3.19
CA ARG A 82 -17.52 -4.09 4.45
C ARG A 82 -16.72 -4.56 5.66
N THR A 83 -16.06 -5.71 5.58
CA THR A 83 -15.20 -6.25 6.65
C THR A 83 -14.08 -5.28 7.04
N TYR A 84 -13.50 -4.58 6.06
CA TYR A 84 -12.44 -3.59 6.28
C TYR A 84 -12.95 -2.17 6.52
N GLY A 85 -14.27 -1.93 6.44
CA GLY A 85 -14.86 -0.59 6.64
C GLY A 85 -14.46 0.42 5.55
N ILE A 86 -14.30 -0.05 4.31
CA ILE A 86 -14.02 0.79 3.14
C ILE A 86 -15.13 0.66 2.09
N ASP A 87 -15.26 1.66 1.22
CA ASP A 87 -16.19 1.58 0.10
C ASP A 87 -15.70 0.56 -0.95
N PRO A 88 -16.55 -0.34 -1.48
CA PRO A 88 -16.15 -1.30 -2.50
C PRO A 88 -15.56 -0.68 -3.77
N VAL A 89 -15.86 0.58 -4.05
CA VAL A 89 -15.29 1.33 -5.16
C VAL A 89 -13.76 1.47 -5.05
N HIS A 90 -13.18 1.46 -3.86
CA HIS A 90 -11.72 1.46 -3.67
C HIS A 90 -11.09 0.19 -4.23
N VAL A 91 -11.66 -0.99 -3.93
CA VAL A 91 -11.16 -2.28 -4.44
C VAL A 91 -11.38 -2.38 -5.94
N ALA A 92 -12.57 -2.00 -6.43
CA ALA A 92 -12.86 -1.98 -7.87
C ALA A 92 -11.92 -1.01 -8.61
N GLY A 93 -11.67 0.17 -8.05
CA GLY A 93 -10.73 1.15 -8.61
C GLY A 93 -9.31 0.63 -8.72
N ALA A 94 -8.80 -0.05 -7.68
CA ALA A 94 -7.49 -0.68 -7.72
C ALA A 94 -7.43 -1.76 -8.83
N LEU A 95 -8.44 -2.62 -8.94
CA LEU A 95 -8.54 -3.62 -10.02
C LEU A 95 -8.55 -2.97 -11.40
N ILE A 96 -9.38 -1.94 -11.60
CA ILE A 96 -9.46 -1.20 -12.87
C ILE A 96 -8.10 -0.61 -13.25
N GLY A 97 -7.43 0.06 -12.32
CA GLY A 97 -6.12 0.64 -12.56
C GLY A 97 -5.08 -0.40 -12.96
N GLU A 98 -4.95 -1.48 -12.18
CA GLU A 98 -4.00 -2.55 -12.45
C GLU A 98 -4.22 -3.20 -13.81
N HIS A 99 -5.44 -3.55 -14.13
CA HIS A 99 -5.74 -4.29 -15.34
C HIS A 99 -5.83 -3.41 -16.59
N THR A 100 -6.00 -2.12 -16.45
CA THR A 100 -5.95 -1.18 -17.58
C THR A 100 -4.51 -0.85 -17.98
N TYR A 101 -3.62 -0.62 -17.03
CA TYR A 101 -2.28 -0.10 -17.31
C TYR A 101 -1.14 -1.09 -17.21
N ASN A 102 -1.21 -2.04 -16.27
CA ASN A 102 -0.06 -2.91 -15.99
C ASN A 102 -0.10 -4.23 -16.71
N VAL A 103 -1.28 -4.78 -16.97
CA VAL A 103 -1.36 -6.16 -17.44
C VAL A 103 -2.45 -6.29 -18.49
N ASP A 104 -2.22 -7.13 -19.47
CA ASP A 104 -3.28 -7.86 -20.12
C ASP A 104 -3.62 -9.08 -19.26
N ALA A 105 -4.14 -8.77 -18.08
CA ALA A 105 -4.14 -9.73 -16.98
C ALA A 105 -5.15 -10.84 -17.18
N TYR A 106 -6.23 -10.57 -17.89
CA TYR A 106 -7.31 -11.54 -17.94
C TYR A 106 -6.94 -12.80 -18.76
N ASP A 107 -6.29 -12.64 -19.90
CA ASP A 107 -5.81 -13.77 -20.69
C ASP A 107 -4.57 -14.44 -20.09
N ARG A 108 -3.83 -13.71 -19.25
CA ARG A 108 -2.66 -14.23 -18.53
C ARG A 108 -2.98 -14.78 -17.15
N LEU A 109 -4.10 -14.41 -16.50
CA LEU A 109 -4.50 -14.98 -15.22
C LEU A 109 -4.55 -16.51 -15.27
N GLN A 110 -5.15 -17.09 -16.30
CA GLN A 110 -5.14 -18.55 -16.49
C GLN A 110 -3.74 -19.08 -16.79
N THR A 111 -2.97 -18.39 -17.62
CA THR A 111 -1.62 -18.84 -18.00
C THR A 111 -0.62 -18.68 -16.86
N TYR A 112 -0.71 -17.62 -16.06
CA TYR A 112 0.15 -17.43 -14.87
C TYR A 112 -0.25 -18.38 -13.74
N TYR A 113 -1.54 -18.61 -13.51
CA TYR A 113 -2.02 -19.59 -12.55
C TYR A 113 -1.51 -20.99 -12.88
N VAL A 114 -1.64 -21.41 -14.15
CA VAL A 114 -1.15 -22.74 -14.60
C VAL A 114 0.38 -22.82 -14.50
N LYS A 115 1.11 -21.79 -14.91
CA LYS A 115 2.57 -21.76 -14.76
C LYS A 115 3.00 -21.71 -13.31
N ALA A 116 2.39 -20.88 -12.48
CA ALA A 116 2.74 -20.80 -11.07
C ALA A 116 2.40 -22.09 -10.32
N VAL A 117 1.28 -22.75 -10.62
CA VAL A 117 0.98 -24.09 -10.05
C VAL A 117 2.03 -25.12 -10.46
N SER A 118 2.57 -25.05 -11.69
CA SER A 118 3.67 -25.94 -12.11
C SER A 118 4.98 -25.67 -11.37
N TYR A 119 5.27 -24.40 -11.05
CA TYR A 119 6.44 -23.97 -10.28
C TYR A 119 6.28 -24.21 -8.77
N LEU A 120 5.05 -24.15 -8.23
CA LEU A 120 4.75 -24.49 -6.83
C LEU A 120 5.15 -25.92 -6.46
N LYS A 121 5.30 -26.81 -7.45
CA LYS A 121 5.80 -28.18 -7.25
C LYS A 121 7.30 -28.29 -7.05
N GLN A 122 8.08 -27.21 -7.29
CA GLN A 122 9.54 -27.22 -7.30
C GLN A 122 10.20 -26.60 -6.04
N GLY A 123 9.42 -26.36 -4.96
CA GLY A 123 9.99 -25.79 -3.73
C GLY A 123 10.44 -24.32 -3.90
N LEU A 124 9.47 -23.39 -3.87
CA LEU A 124 9.79 -21.95 -3.95
C LEU A 124 10.42 -21.46 -2.66
N SER A 125 11.48 -20.68 -2.79
CA SER A 125 12.08 -19.92 -1.71
C SER A 125 12.17 -18.43 -2.06
N PHE A 126 12.21 -17.59 -1.04
CA PHE A 126 12.56 -16.19 -1.20
C PHE A 126 14.05 -16.04 -0.89
N ASP A 127 14.88 -16.07 -1.92
CA ASP A 127 16.32 -16.04 -1.76
C ASP A 127 17.01 -15.13 -2.78
N TYR A 128 18.24 -14.77 -2.44
CA TYR A 128 19.16 -14.09 -3.34
C TYR A 128 20.51 -14.78 -3.28
N LYS A 129 20.99 -15.31 -4.40
CA LYS A 129 22.25 -16.06 -4.51
C LYS A 129 22.35 -17.24 -3.53
N GLY A 130 21.23 -17.91 -3.25
CA GLY A 130 21.15 -19.06 -2.36
C GLY A 130 21.03 -18.71 -0.87
N GLU A 131 21.00 -17.45 -0.49
CA GLU A 131 20.72 -17.01 0.87
C GLU A 131 19.23 -16.65 1.01
N SER A 132 18.52 -17.31 1.93
CA SER A 132 17.11 -17.02 2.19
C SER A 132 16.92 -15.60 2.75
N ILE A 133 15.75 -14.99 2.48
CA ILE A 133 15.42 -13.70 3.10
C ILE A 133 15.39 -13.82 4.63
N GLY A 134 14.92 -14.96 5.16
CA GLY A 134 14.90 -15.25 6.59
C GLY A 134 16.29 -15.21 7.23
N ASP A 135 17.30 -15.72 6.56
CA ASP A 135 18.70 -15.65 7.04
C ASP A 135 19.31 -14.27 6.78
N PHE A 136 19.07 -13.70 5.62
CA PHE A 136 19.59 -12.38 5.27
C PHE A 136 19.22 -11.30 6.29
N VAL A 137 17.97 -11.29 6.78
CA VAL A 137 17.49 -10.30 7.75
C VAL A 137 17.93 -10.56 9.20
N LYS A 138 18.69 -11.62 9.47
CA LYS A 138 19.35 -11.86 10.77
C LYS A 138 20.65 -11.07 10.92
N ARG A 139 21.14 -10.47 9.84
CA ARG A 139 22.38 -9.68 9.84
C ARG A 139 22.30 -8.50 10.80
N PRO A 140 23.42 -8.05 11.41
CA PRO A 140 23.45 -6.98 12.41
C PRO A 140 22.76 -5.68 11.96
N GLN A 141 22.82 -5.36 10.66
CA GLN A 141 22.19 -4.17 10.10
C GLN A 141 20.66 -4.13 10.31
N PHE A 142 20.01 -5.28 10.45
CA PHE A 142 18.58 -5.42 10.66
C PHE A 142 18.17 -5.53 12.15
N ALA A 143 19.13 -5.49 13.09
CA ALA A 143 18.87 -5.69 14.51
C ALA A 143 17.77 -4.76 15.06
N GLU A 144 17.77 -3.51 14.63
CA GLU A 144 16.75 -2.51 14.99
C GLU A 144 15.32 -2.90 14.57
N CYS A 145 15.17 -3.73 13.54
CA CYS A 145 13.85 -4.14 13.06
C CYS A 145 13.19 -5.17 13.99
N ASN A 146 13.97 -5.92 14.78
CA ASN A 146 13.47 -6.99 15.65
C ASN A 146 12.60 -6.49 16.82
N LYS A 147 12.61 -5.18 17.11
CA LYS A 147 11.71 -4.57 18.08
C LYS A 147 10.25 -4.52 17.62
N PHE A 148 9.99 -4.58 16.32
CA PHE A 148 8.64 -4.53 15.78
C PHE A 148 7.98 -5.90 15.84
N LYS A 149 6.79 -5.96 16.41
CA LYS A 149 5.99 -7.19 16.54
C LYS A 149 4.92 -7.30 15.46
N ASP A 150 4.54 -6.17 14.83
CA ASP A 150 3.63 -6.17 13.72
C ASP A 150 4.36 -6.30 12.39
N SER A 151 3.76 -7.05 11.49
CA SER A 151 4.35 -7.40 10.19
C SER A 151 4.62 -6.18 9.31
N LEU A 152 3.74 -5.18 9.34
CA LEU A 152 3.89 -3.99 8.52
C LEU A 152 5.15 -3.21 8.92
N ARG A 153 5.31 -2.88 10.22
CA ARG A 153 6.48 -2.15 10.70
C ARG A 153 7.76 -2.96 10.54
N LEU A 154 7.68 -4.26 10.78
CA LEU A 154 8.83 -5.17 10.64
C LEU A 154 9.35 -5.15 9.19
N TRP A 155 8.48 -5.41 8.22
CA TRP A 155 8.90 -5.47 6.82
C TRP A 155 9.23 -4.09 6.24
N SER A 156 8.54 -3.02 6.65
CA SER A 156 8.91 -1.65 6.27
C SER A 156 10.27 -1.24 6.83
N CYS A 157 10.60 -1.64 8.05
CA CYS A 157 11.94 -1.44 8.61
C CYS A 157 12.99 -2.19 7.78
N ARG A 158 12.75 -3.46 7.42
CA ARG A 158 13.66 -4.26 6.61
C ARG A 158 13.89 -3.67 5.21
N GLU A 159 12.84 -3.13 4.58
CA GLU A 159 12.98 -2.38 3.31
C GLU A 159 13.87 -1.15 3.48
N ASN A 160 13.65 -0.34 4.52
CA ASN A 160 14.46 0.83 4.79
C ASN A 160 15.95 0.48 5.06
N VAL A 161 16.20 -0.60 5.81
CA VAL A 161 17.58 -1.07 6.03
C VAL A 161 18.21 -1.53 4.72
N TRP A 162 17.47 -2.24 3.87
CA TRP A 162 17.94 -2.63 2.54
C TRP A 162 18.30 -1.39 1.70
N ASP A 163 17.39 -0.42 1.60
CA ASP A 163 17.59 0.77 0.76
C ASP A 163 18.78 1.61 1.23
N ASN A 164 19.01 1.70 2.54
CA ASN A 164 20.06 2.54 3.10
C ASN A 164 21.44 1.86 3.16
N ASN A 165 21.49 0.52 3.31
CA ASN A 165 22.75 -0.17 3.55
C ASN A 165 23.19 -1.07 2.39
N PHE A 166 22.27 -1.75 1.72
CA PHE A 166 22.60 -2.80 0.76
C PHE A 166 22.38 -2.41 -0.70
N ARG A 167 21.31 -1.70 -1.00
CA ARG A 167 20.90 -1.37 -2.36
C ARG A 167 22.00 -0.62 -3.13
N GLY A 168 22.53 -1.25 -4.20
CA GLY A 168 23.60 -0.70 -5.01
C GLY A 168 24.98 -0.69 -4.36
N ASN A 169 25.13 -1.25 -3.16
CA ASN A 169 26.38 -1.25 -2.40
C ASN A 169 27.07 -2.62 -2.43
N THR A 170 28.36 -2.63 -2.07
CA THR A 170 29.14 -3.83 -1.83
C THR A 170 29.40 -3.96 -0.32
N ILE A 171 28.91 -5.04 0.29
CA ILE A 171 29.03 -5.31 1.73
C ILE A 171 29.68 -6.67 1.94
N GLY A 172 30.78 -6.71 2.69
CA GLY A 172 31.52 -7.95 2.97
C GLY A 172 31.97 -8.70 1.70
N GLY A 173 32.33 -7.97 0.65
CA GLY A 173 32.75 -8.54 -0.64
C GLY A 173 31.58 -8.96 -1.56
N THR A 174 30.33 -8.87 -1.11
CA THR A 174 29.14 -9.16 -1.92
C THR A 174 28.55 -7.88 -2.49
N SER A 175 28.44 -7.78 -3.82
CA SER A 175 27.79 -6.67 -4.53
C SER A 175 26.28 -6.92 -4.63
N TYR A 176 25.48 -5.95 -4.19
CA TYR A 176 24.02 -5.98 -4.23
C TYR A 176 23.48 -5.09 -5.35
N PRO A 177 22.41 -5.52 -6.03
CA PRO A 177 21.85 -4.75 -7.14
C PRO A 177 21.15 -3.46 -6.65
N ASN A 178 21.13 -2.44 -7.50
CA ASN A 178 20.37 -1.20 -7.22
C ASN A 178 18.86 -1.38 -7.49
N ASN A 179 18.29 -2.41 -6.86
CA ASN A 179 16.86 -2.75 -6.95
C ASN A 179 16.24 -2.78 -5.55
N ARG A 180 14.90 -2.63 -5.47
CA ARG A 180 14.15 -2.73 -4.21
C ARG A 180 14.28 -4.14 -3.62
N LEU A 181 14.19 -4.27 -2.29
CA LEU A 181 14.19 -5.55 -1.58
C LEU A 181 13.20 -6.55 -2.20
N SER A 182 11.98 -6.08 -2.51
CA SER A 182 10.95 -6.89 -3.14
C SER A 182 11.37 -7.48 -4.49
N ALA A 183 12.15 -6.74 -5.28
CA ALA A 183 12.62 -7.19 -6.59
C ALA A 183 13.85 -8.10 -6.51
N VAL A 184 14.52 -8.16 -5.38
CA VAL A 184 15.74 -8.98 -5.22
C VAL A 184 15.42 -10.33 -4.59
N PHE A 185 14.62 -10.37 -3.54
CA PHE A 185 14.34 -11.59 -2.79
C PHE A 185 12.99 -12.24 -3.12
N PHE A 186 11.97 -11.45 -3.44
CA PHE A 186 10.59 -11.94 -3.52
C PHE A 186 10.11 -12.24 -4.94
N GLN A 187 11.02 -12.36 -5.89
CA GLN A 187 10.67 -12.57 -7.30
C GLN A 187 11.56 -13.62 -7.95
N PRO A 188 11.34 -14.91 -7.62
CA PRO A 188 12.17 -15.99 -8.15
C PRO A 188 12.10 -16.15 -9.67
N PHE A 189 11.09 -15.54 -10.34
CA PHE A 189 10.86 -15.76 -11.76
C PHE A 189 11.06 -14.54 -12.65
N TYR A 190 10.68 -13.34 -12.20
CA TYR A 190 10.83 -12.11 -13.02
C TYR A 190 10.82 -10.87 -12.11
N ALA A 191 11.89 -10.09 -12.13
CA ALA A 191 12.02 -8.85 -11.36
C ALA A 191 10.87 -7.87 -11.65
N GLY A 192 10.20 -7.38 -10.60
CA GLY A 192 9.21 -6.31 -10.68
C GLY A 192 7.78 -6.78 -10.94
N GLN A 193 7.45 -8.07 -10.84
CA GLN A 193 6.09 -8.55 -11.10
C GLN A 193 5.24 -8.66 -9.84
N SER A 194 3.99 -8.27 -9.99
CA SER A 194 2.86 -8.50 -9.11
C SER A 194 2.02 -9.66 -9.66
N PHE A 195 1.22 -10.32 -8.81
CA PHE A 195 0.59 -11.59 -9.12
C PHE A 195 -0.91 -11.60 -8.81
N GLY A 196 -1.64 -12.45 -9.53
CA GLY A 196 -3.04 -12.71 -9.29
C GLY A 196 -3.98 -11.57 -9.66
N LEU A 197 -5.24 -11.69 -9.26
CA LEU A 197 -6.28 -10.70 -9.52
C LEU A 197 -5.90 -9.32 -8.94
N GLY A 198 -5.37 -9.30 -7.71
CA GLY A 198 -4.98 -8.07 -7.01
C GLY A 198 -3.65 -7.48 -7.45
N GLN A 199 -2.88 -8.16 -8.31
CA GLN A 199 -1.54 -7.73 -8.69
C GLN A 199 -0.66 -7.37 -7.48
N LEU A 200 -0.72 -8.21 -6.44
CA LEU A 200 0.05 -8.01 -5.20
C LEU A 200 1.47 -8.58 -5.33
N SER A 201 2.43 -7.89 -4.73
CA SER A 201 3.75 -8.48 -4.50
C SER A 201 3.77 -9.31 -3.22
N PRO A 202 4.61 -10.37 -3.13
CA PRO A 202 4.75 -11.14 -1.90
C PRO A 202 5.09 -10.29 -0.68
N LEU A 203 5.93 -9.27 -0.85
CA LEU A 203 6.30 -8.40 0.26
C LEU A 203 5.12 -7.59 0.80
N VAL A 204 4.24 -7.07 -0.06
CA VAL A 204 3.00 -6.40 0.37
C VAL A 204 2.09 -7.36 1.11
N ALA A 205 1.97 -8.61 0.66
CA ALA A 205 1.18 -9.63 1.38
C ALA A 205 1.76 -9.91 2.77
N LEU A 206 3.08 -10.04 2.90
CA LEU A 206 3.76 -10.19 4.19
C LEU A 206 3.56 -8.96 5.09
N GLN A 207 3.61 -7.75 4.56
CA GLN A 207 3.34 -6.52 5.31
C GLN A 207 1.90 -6.48 5.84
N MET A 208 0.92 -6.91 5.06
CA MET A 208 -0.50 -6.83 5.41
C MET A 208 -1.02 -8.03 6.22
N THR A 209 -0.21 -9.08 6.44
CA THR A 209 -0.68 -10.35 7.00
C THR A 209 -1.33 -10.22 8.38
N ASP A 210 -0.82 -9.34 9.26
CA ASP A 210 -1.43 -9.12 10.59
C ASP A 210 -2.79 -8.43 10.49
N MET A 211 -2.94 -7.48 9.57
CA MET A 211 -4.22 -6.83 9.33
C MET A 211 -5.23 -7.82 8.76
N VAL A 212 -4.81 -8.63 7.78
CA VAL A 212 -5.66 -9.65 7.17
C VAL A 212 -6.08 -10.72 8.18
N ASN A 213 -5.16 -11.19 9.02
CA ASN A 213 -5.49 -12.11 10.09
C ASN A 213 -6.54 -11.51 11.06
N ARG A 214 -6.38 -10.25 11.45
CA ARG A 214 -7.30 -9.55 12.37
C ARG A 214 -8.70 -9.38 11.80
N TYR A 215 -8.81 -8.96 10.54
CA TYR A 215 -10.11 -8.61 9.93
C TYR A 215 -10.79 -9.79 9.24
N SER A 216 -10.03 -10.70 8.63
CA SER A 216 -10.55 -11.81 7.83
C SER A 216 -10.32 -13.19 8.45
N GLY A 217 -9.57 -13.28 9.56
CA GLY A 217 -9.26 -14.56 10.21
C GLY A 217 -8.34 -15.49 9.41
N LEU A 218 -7.77 -15.02 8.28
CA LEU A 218 -6.85 -15.84 7.50
C LEU A 218 -5.54 -16.07 8.25
N PRO A 219 -4.89 -17.25 8.06
CA PRO A 219 -3.58 -17.52 8.64
C PRO A 219 -2.56 -16.44 8.27
N LYS A 220 -1.64 -16.16 9.18
CA LYS A 220 -0.54 -15.23 8.91
C LYS A 220 0.42 -15.87 7.92
N LEU A 221 0.85 -15.07 6.94
CA LEU A 221 1.90 -15.47 5.99
C LEU A 221 3.29 -15.28 6.61
N ASP A 222 4.19 -16.18 6.22
CA ASP A 222 5.57 -16.17 6.62
C ASP A 222 6.49 -16.21 5.38
N ALA A 223 7.60 -15.48 5.45
CA ALA A 223 8.56 -15.42 4.35
C ALA A 223 9.33 -16.75 4.15
N ASP A 224 9.39 -17.60 5.16
CA ASP A 224 9.99 -18.93 5.05
C ASP A 224 9.07 -19.94 4.31
N HIS A 225 7.82 -19.54 4.05
CA HIS A 225 6.81 -20.35 3.35
C HIS A 225 6.38 -19.69 2.02
N ALA A 226 7.33 -19.44 1.13
CA ALA A 226 7.10 -18.74 -0.14
C ALA A 226 5.96 -19.32 -0.97
N THR A 227 5.81 -20.65 -1.00
CA THR A 227 4.72 -21.34 -1.70
C THR A 227 3.34 -20.90 -1.21
N GLU A 228 3.16 -20.74 0.11
CA GLU A 228 1.88 -20.32 0.69
C GLU A 228 1.59 -18.84 0.38
N VAL A 229 2.62 -17.99 0.42
CA VAL A 229 2.50 -16.60 0.02
C VAL A 229 2.03 -16.48 -1.43
N TYR A 230 2.66 -17.21 -2.36
CA TYR A 230 2.25 -17.21 -3.76
C TYR A 230 0.84 -17.78 -3.98
N LYS A 231 0.50 -18.88 -3.35
CA LYS A 231 -0.87 -19.42 -3.42
C LYS A 231 -1.89 -18.37 -2.99
N THR A 232 -1.65 -17.69 -1.89
CA THR A 232 -2.55 -16.67 -1.35
C THR A 232 -2.74 -15.49 -2.29
N ILE A 233 -1.65 -14.90 -2.82
CA ILE A 233 -1.77 -13.72 -3.68
C ILE A 233 -2.32 -14.04 -5.08
N MET A 234 -2.23 -15.30 -5.50
CA MET A 234 -2.72 -15.75 -6.80
C MET A 234 -4.16 -16.25 -6.75
N ASP A 235 -4.65 -16.69 -5.61
CA ASP A 235 -6.03 -17.11 -5.43
C ASP A 235 -6.95 -15.88 -5.44
N PRO A 236 -7.97 -15.83 -6.34
CA PRO A 236 -8.86 -14.68 -6.45
C PRO A 236 -9.65 -14.37 -5.17
N ASP A 237 -9.89 -15.37 -4.34
CA ASP A 237 -10.65 -15.22 -3.09
C ASP A 237 -9.76 -14.76 -1.93
N LEU A 238 -8.53 -15.26 -1.87
CA LEU A 238 -7.58 -14.93 -0.82
C LEU A 238 -6.88 -13.57 -1.06
N THR A 239 -6.71 -13.15 -2.31
CA THR A 239 -6.07 -11.87 -2.65
C THR A 239 -6.92 -10.65 -2.28
N LEU A 240 -8.27 -10.73 -2.34
CA LEU A 240 -9.16 -9.61 -2.05
C LEU A 240 -9.02 -9.05 -0.63
N PRO A 241 -8.91 -9.85 0.45
CA PRO A 241 -8.59 -9.37 1.78
C PRO A 241 -7.28 -8.56 1.86
N TYR A 242 -6.23 -8.97 1.15
CA TYR A 242 -4.96 -8.26 1.11
C TYR A 242 -5.05 -6.94 0.33
N MET A 243 -5.83 -6.90 -0.75
CA MET A 243 -6.16 -5.64 -1.44
C MET A 243 -6.86 -4.65 -0.51
N ALA A 244 -7.92 -5.11 0.16
CA ALA A 244 -8.68 -4.28 1.08
C ALA A 244 -7.83 -3.79 2.26
N ALA A 245 -6.95 -4.65 2.79
CA ALA A 245 -5.98 -4.28 3.84
C ALA A 245 -5.04 -3.17 3.37
N THR A 246 -4.49 -3.27 2.16
CA THR A 246 -3.58 -2.26 1.58
C THR A 246 -4.30 -0.92 1.38
N LEU A 247 -5.53 -0.94 0.88
CA LEU A 247 -6.34 0.25 0.67
C LEU A 247 -6.75 0.90 1.99
N LYS A 248 -7.21 0.09 2.95
CA LYS A 248 -7.52 0.56 4.32
C LYS A 248 -6.30 1.16 4.99
N HIS A 249 -5.14 0.51 4.90
CA HIS A 249 -3.90 1.04 5.45
C HIS A 249 -3.58 2.42 4.87
N SER A 250 -3.73 2.60 3.56
CA SER A 250 -3.51 3.89 2.90
C SER A 250 -4.45 4.99 3.44
N ILE A 251 -5.73 4.67 3.62
CA ILE A 251 -6.71 5.60 4.20
C ILE A 251 -6.34 5.95 5.65
N ASP A 252 -6.07 4.92 6.47
CA ASP A 252 -5.78 5.10 7.89
C ASP A 252 -4.48 5.88 8.13
N VAL A 253 -3.46 5.66 7.32
CA VAL A 253 -2.18 6.37 7.48
C VAL A 253 -2.27 7.83 7.03
N TYR A 254 -2.99 8.13 5.95
CA TYR A 254 -3.22 9.52 5.53
C TYR A 254 -4.01 10.29 6.59
N ARG A 255 -5.06 9.67 7.15
CA ARG A 255 -5.84 10.28 8.23
C ARG A 255 -5.00 10.53 9.48
N ARG A 256 -4.18 9.58 9.90
CA ARG A 256 -3.40 9.66 11.14
C ARG A 256 -2.14 10.52 11.01
N VAL A 257 -1.48 10.53 9.85
CA VAL A 257 -0.16 11.12 9.67
C VAL A 257 -0.21 12.47 8.95
N ALA A 258 -1.10 12.61 7.97
CA ALA A 258 -1.21 13.82 7.17
C ALA A 258 -2.44 14.68 7.53
N ASP A 259 -3.27 14.25 8.49
CA ASP A 259 -4.56 14.86 8.85
C ASP A 259 -5.49 15.04 7.64
N LEU A 260 -5.39 14.12 6.67
CA LEU A 260 -6.18 14.11 5.44
C LEU A 260 -7.00 12.82 5.31
N ASP A 261 -8.32 12.96 5.19
CA ASP A 261 -9.21 11.83 4.97
C ASP A 261 -9.45 11.58 3.48
N ILE A 262 -8.81 10.55 2.93
CA ILE A 262 -8.94 10.14 1.53
C ILE A 262 -10.00 9.05 1.32
N SER A 263 -10.81 8.72 2.34
CA SER A 263 -11.80 7.63 2.30
C SER A 263 -12.94 7.83 1.28
N LYS A 264 -13.08 9.04 0.75
CA LYS A 264 -14.06 9.36 -0.29
C LYS A 264 -13.46 9.51 -1.69
N ASN A 265 -12.12 9.35 -1.81
CA ASN A 265 -11.42 9.51 -3.09
C ASN A 265 -10.77 8.19 -3.54
N PRO A 266 -11.48 7.34 -4.30
CA PRO A 266 -10.97 6.06 -4.77
C PRO A 266 -9.79 6.21 -5.74
N GLY A 267 -9.67 7.32 -6.45
CA GLY A 267 -8.51 7.59 -7.31
C GLY A 267 -7.22 7.76 -6.51
N LEU A 268 -7.26 8.41 -5.36
CA LEU A 268 -6.08 8.52 -4.50
C LEU A 268 -5.67 7.18 -3.91
N THR A 269 -6.62 6.36 -3.46
CA THR A 269 -6.30 5.03 -2.96
C THR A 269 -5.77 4.10 -4.05
N ALA A 270 -6.30 4.18 -5.28
CA ALA A 270 -5.76 3.48 -6.45
C ALA A 270 -4.34 3.95 -6.80
N THR A 271 -4.07 5.26 -6.70
CA THR A 271 -2.72 5.82 -6.84
C THR A 271 -1.75 5.22 -5.84
N LEU A 272 -2.13 5.17 -4.56
CA LEU A 272 -1.29 4.61 -3.49
C LEU A 272 -1.13 3.10 -3.63
N TYR A 273 -2.15 2.40 -4.10
CA TYR A 273 -2.07 0.98 -4.40
C TYR A 273 -1.03 0.68 -5.49
N ASN A 274 -1.03 1.47 -6.55
CA ASN A 274 -0.06 1.34 -7.64
C ASN A 274 1.37 1.75 -7.25
N THR A 275 1.52 2.86 -6.53
CA THR A 275 2.84 3.43 -6.25
C THR A 275 3.48 2.88 -4.98
N GLY A 276 2.67 2.34 -4.06
CA GLY A 276 3.12 1.92 -2.73
C GLY A 276 3.58 3.09 -1.84
N GLY A 277 4.18 2.76 -0.71
CA GLY A 277 4.84 3.74 0.16
C GLY A 277 3.89 4.74 0.83
N ALA A 278 2.64 4.37 1.14
CA ALA A 278 1.64 5.26 1.72
C ALA A 278 2.15 6.01 2.98
N ASP A 279 2.88 5.32 3.87
CA ASP A 279 3.46 5.93 5.07
C ASP A 279 4.48 7.03 4.77
N ALA A 280 5.40 6.79 3.84
CA ALA A 280 6.42 7.77 3.45
C ALA A 280 5.78 8.99 2.77
N ARG A 281 4.80 8.75 1.88
CA ARG A 281 4.07 9.80 1.17
C ARG A 281 3.22 10.65 2.12
N ALA A 282 2.53 10.02 3.07
CA ALA A 282 1.76 10.74 4.09
C ALA A 282 2.66 11.61 4.96
N ARG A 283 3.82 11.11 5.40
CA ARG A 283 4.80 11.89 6.18
C ARG A 283 5.37 13.06 5.37
N ALA A 284 5.73 12.84 4.11
CA ALA A 284 6.22 13.92 3.24
C ALA A 284 5.19 15.03 3.08
N LEU A 285 3.93 14.65 2.84
CA LEU A 285 2.83 15.61 2.70
C LEU A 285 2.53 16.33 4.02
N ALA A 286 2.58 15.63 5.17
CA ALA A 286 2.44 16.25 6.48
C ALA A 286 3.51 17.32 6.73
N ASN A 287 4.76 17.03 6.39
CA ASN A 287 5.86 18.00 6.54
C ASN A 287 5.66 19.25 5.65
N ILE A 288 5.23 19.05 4.39
CA ILE A 288 4.90 20.15 3.48
C ILE A 288 3.76 20.99 4.08
N ASN A 289 2.70 20.34 4.54
CA ASN A 289 1.52 21.02 5.08
C ASN A 289 1.81 21.74 6.40
N ALA A 290 2.71 21.22 7.23
CA ALA A 290 3.18 21.93 8.42
C ALA A 290 3.89 23.24 8.07
N GLN A 291 4.76 23.24 7.04
CA GLN A 291 5.43 24.44 6.56
C GLN A 291 4.44 25.45 5.95
N ARG A 292 3.51 24.97 5.10
CA ARG A 292 2.48 25.82 4.48
C ARG A 292 1.59 26.48 5.54
N SER A 293 1.14 25.70 6.53
CA SER A 293 0.35 26.22 7.66
C SER A 293 1.11 27.30 8.45
N ALA A 294 2.41 27.11 8.71
CA ALA A 294 3.24 28.10 9.38
C ALA A 294 3.35 29.41 8.58
N ASN A 295 3.24 29.32 7.26
CA ASN A 295 3.26 30.48 6.36
C ASN A 295 1.86 31.08 6.11
N GLY A 296 0.81 30.55 6.70
CA GLY A 296 -0.58 30.97 6.45
C GLY A 296 -1.14 30.56 5.08
N GLU A 297 -0.51 29.57 4.43
CA GLU A 297 -0.92 29.06 3.13
C GLU A 297 -1.97 27.92 3.28
N SER A 298 -2.78 27.71 2.24
CA SER A 298 -3.70 26.57 2.18
C SER A 298 -2.95 25.23 2.12
N LEU A 299 -3.56 24.17 2.68
CA LEU A 299 -2.98 22.84 2.64
C LEU A 299 -2.79 22.34 1.20
N GLN A 300 -1.67 21.70 0.95
CA GLN A 300 -1.47 20.91 -0.27
C GLN A 300 -2.28 19.62 -0.17
N MET A 301 -3.11 19.36 -1.16
CA MET A 301 -3.85 18.09 -1.27
C MET A 301 -3.00 17.04 -2.00
N PRO A 302 -3.19 15.75 -1.68
CA PRO A 302 -2.55 14.68 -2.45
C PRO A 302 -3.09 14.65 -3.87
N GLU A 303 -2.21 14.29 -4.82
CA GLU A 303 -2.56 14.21 -6.23
C GLU A 303 -2.60 12.75 -6.70
N GLU A 304 -3.48 12.50 -7.65
CA GLU A 304 -3.60 11.21 -8.33
C GLU A 304 -2.53 11.07 -9.44
N ASN A 305 -2.06 9.84 -9.64
CA ASN A 305 -1.32 9.46 -10.85
C ASN A 305 -2.31 9.04 -11.97
N TYR A 306 -1.78 8.54 -13.08
CA TYR A 306 -2.60 8.08 -14.23
C TYR A 306 -3.62 6.98 -13.89
N TYR A 307 -3.34 6.13 -12.87
CA TYR A 307 -4.30 5.16 -12.33
C TYR A 307 -5.48 5.85 -11.66
N GLY A 308 -5.15 6.67 -10.68
CA GLY A 308 -6.15 7.36 -9.88
C GLY A 308 -6.96 8.33 -10.70
N TRP A 309 -6.34 8.97 -11.69
CA TRP A 309 -7.03 9.86 -12.60
C TRP A 309 -8.15 9.12 -13.35
N LEU A 310 -7.85 7.95 -13.94
CA LEU A 310 -8.84 7.11 -14.61
C LEU A 310 -9.96 6.68 -13.64
N VAL A 311 -9.60 6.26 -12.43
CA VAL A 311 -10.57 5.79 -11.42
C VAL A 311 -11.53 6.91 -11.04
N ASN A 312 -11.04 8.13 -10.85
CA ASN A 312 -11.89 9.28 -10.55
C ASN A 312 -12.75 9.70 -11.74
N GLU A 313 -12.24 9.64 -12.98
CA GLU A 313 -13.02 9.88 -14.20
C GLU A 313 -14.19 8.88 -14.38
N LYS A 314 -13.99 7.66 -13.92
CA LYS A 314 -14.97 6.57 -14.05
C LYS A 314 -15.74 6.29 -12.75
N VAL A 315 -15.58 7.13 -11.72
CA VAL A 315 -16.09 6.85 -10.37
C VAL A 315 -17.59 6.55 -10.30
N ASP A 316 -18.41 7.27 -11.08
CA ASP A 316 -19.85 7.05 -11.06
C ASP A 316 -20.24 5.70 -11.71
N GLN A 317 -19.52 5.31 -12.78
CA GLN A 317 -19.68 3.97 -13.37
C GLN A 317 -19.28 2.87 -12.39
N LEU A 318 -18.20 3.07 -11.61
CA LEU A 318 -17.75 2.11 -10.61
C LEU A 318 -18.70 2.01 -9.42
N LYS A 319 -19.28 3.13 -8.97
CA LYS A 319 -20.31 3.13 -7.93
C LYS A 319 -21.56 2.37 -8.36
N ALA A 320 -21.95 2.49 -9.63
CA ALA A 320 -23.11 1.79 -10.17
C ALA A 320 -22.96 0.25 -10.25
N LEU A 321 -21.80 -0.30 -9.92
CA LEU A 321 -21.59 -1.75 -9.82
C LEU A 321 -22.09 -2.34 -8.50
N PHE A 322 -22.22 -1.54 -7.46
CA PHE A 322 -22.53 -1.94 -6.07
C PHE A 322 -23.78 -1.24 -5.52
#